data_43a57f9c4ce27d335d9284c5e0557fbd
#
_entry.id   43a57f9c4ce27d335d9284c5e0557fbd
#
_cell.length_a   1.000
_cell.length_b   1.000
_cell.length_c   1.000
_cell.angle_alpha   90.00
_cell.angle_beta   90.00
_cell.angle_gamma   90.00
#
_symmetry.space_group_name_H-M   'P 1'
#
loop_
_entity.id
_entity.type
_entity.pdbx_description
1 polymer ?
#
loop_
_entity_poly.entity_id
_entity_poly.type
_entity_poly.pdbx_seq_one_letter_code
_entity_poly.pdbx_strand_id
1 'polypeptide(L)'
;NSDLTFVSAFINESFDFLENYPSVIFSIETALLDLSHGGNRTIFKNDFIKGQSIPINGLIWMGGLDFMLQQVEIKIQDGFRCIKLKVGGLDFEKECDILQYIRRKYFRLNIVIRLDANGAFKPDDVLYKLKELSKFDIHSIEQPIKTKSDFLPELCRTSPIKVALDEELIGISKKSQREELLDRIIPPFSILK
;
A
#
# COMPACT_ATOMS: atom_id res chain seq x y z
N ASN A 1 -10.65 18.34 -14.33
CA ASN A 1 -10.27 17.24 -15.24
C ASN A 1 -11.51 16.70 -15.99
N SER A 2 -11.99 17.48 -16.96
CA SER A 2 -13.12 17.13 -17.81
C SER A 2 -12.91 15.82 -18.58
N ASP A 3 -11.67 15.57 -19.03
CA ASP A 3 -11.33 14.43 -19.89
C ASP A 3 -11.41 13.09 -19.12
N LEU A 4 -10.93 13.04 -17.89
CA LEU A 4 -11.06 11.86 -17.02
C LEU A 4 -12.53 11.52 -16.75
N THR A 5 -13.34 12.54 -16.43
CA THR A 5 -14.77 12.36 -16.16
C THR A 5 -15.50 11.87 -17.42
N PHE A 6 -15.17 12.44 -18.58
CA PHE A 6 -15.76 12.02 -19.86
C PHE A 6 -15.38 10.57 -20.23
N VAL A 7 -14.10 10.22 -20.14
CA VAL A 7 -13.61 8.86 -20.45
C VAL A 7 -14.23 7.83 -19.51
N SER A 8 -14.30 8.11 -18.21
CA SER A 8 -14.93 7.20 -17.25
C SER A 8 -16.43 7.03 -17.49
N ALA A 9 -17.16 8.11 -17.84
CA ALA A 9 -18.58 8.03 -18.18
C ALA A 9 -18.78 7.21 -19.45
N PHE A 10 -18.02 7.49 -20.51
CA PHE A 10 -18.08 6.75 -21.76
C PHE A 10 -17.83 5.24 -21.57
N ILE A 11 -16.85 4.87 -20.74
CA ILE A 11 -16.53 3.48 -20.46
C ILE A 11 -17.68 2.81 -19.71
N ASN A 12 -18.20 3.44 -18.66
CA ASN A 12 -19.30 2.89 -17.88
C ASN A 12 -20.58 2.67 -18.73
N GLU A 13 -20.86 3.55 -19.69
CA GLU A 13 -22.01 3.42 -20.59
C GLU A 13 -21.79 2.38 -21.70
N SER A 14 -20.57 2.34 -22.28
CA SER A 14 -20.28 1.53 -23.45
C SER A 14 -19.77 0.13 -23.15
N PHE A 15 -19.19 -0.09 -21.96
CA PHE A 15 -18.46 -1.30 -21.59
C PHE A 15 -18.90 -1.86 -20.22
N ASP A 16 -20.16 -1.69 -19.84
CA ASP A 16 -20.69 -2.20 -18.55
C ASP A 16 -20.44 -3.72 -18.38
N PHE A 17 -20.44 -4.49 -19.47
CA PHE A 17 -20.11 -5.91 -19.47
C PHE A 17 -18.67 -6.22 -19.04
N LEU A 18 -17.77 -5.24 -19.01
CA LEU A 18 -16.40 -5.36 -18.54
C LEU A 18 -16.24 -5.07 -17.05
N GLU A 19 -17.30 -4.78 -16.30
CA GLU A 19 -17.23 -4.40 -14.88
C GLU A 19 -16.35 -5.34 -14.04
N ASN A 20 -16.36 -6.64 -14.35
CA ASN A 20 -15.56 -7.65 -13.65
C ASN A 20 -14.12 -7.80 -14.19
N TYR A 21 -13.71 -6.96 -15.13
CA TYR A 21 -12.39 -6.99 -15.76
C TYR A 21 -11.66 -5.67 -15.63
N PRO A 22 -11.30 -5.26 -14.39
CA PRO A 22 -10.72 -3.92 -14.13
C PRO A 22 -9.44 -3.63 -14.91
N SER A 23 -8.61 -4.63 -15.18
CA SER A 23 -7.39 -4.47 -15.99
C SER A 23 -7.70 -4.14 -17.46
N VAL A 24 -8.80 -4.67 -18.00
CA VAL A 24 -9.25 -4.34 -19.36
C VAL A 24 -9.80 -2.93 -19.40
N ILE A 25 -10.63 -2.55 -18.42
CA ILE A 25 -11.14 -1.18 -18.28
C ILE A 25 -9.97 -0.20 -18.20
N PHE A 26 -9.01 -0.45 -17.32
CA PHE A 26 -7.83 0.40 -17.16
C PHE A 26 -7.03 0.57 -18.47
N SER A 27 -6.92 -0.50 -19.25
CA SER A 27 -6.21 -0.45 -20.55
C SER A 27 -6.97 0.43 -21.55
N ILE A 28 -8.30 0.33 -21.61
CA ILE A 28 -9.13 1.16 -22.49
C ILE A 28 -9.10 2.63 -22.04
N GLU A 29 -9.25 2.89 -20.73
CA GLU A 29 -9.14 4.26 -20.17
C GLU A 29 -7.81 4.90 -20.53
N THR A 30 -6.72 4.16 -20.32
CA THR A 30 -5.37 4.65 -20.62
C THR A 30 -5.20 4.97 -22.10
N ALA A 31 -5.70 4.11 -22.99
CA ALA A 31 -5.62 4.32 -24.44
C ALA A 31 -6.46 5.53 -24.89
N LEU A 32 -7.67 5.70 -24.38
CA LEU A 32 -8.53 6.84 -24.71
C LEU A 32 -7.97 8.15 -24.18
N LEU A 33 -7.40 8.14 -22.97
CA LEU A 33 -6.74 9.31 -22.40
C LEU A 33 -5.49 9.69 -23.21
N ASP A 34 -4.67 8.72 -23.62
CA ASP A 34 -3.52 8.99 -24.46
C ASP A 34 -3.96 9.58 -25.82
N LEU A 35 -4.98 9.00 -26.44
CA LEU A 35 -5.52 9.50 -27.71
C LEU A 35 -6.03 10.95 -27.58
N SER A 36 -6.76 11.26 -26.50
CA SER A 36 -7.27 12.62 -26.25
C SER A 36 -6.15 13.66 -26.05
N HIS A 37 -4.97 13.20 -25.60
CA HIS A 37 -3.78 14.03 -25.40
C HIS A 37 -2.78 13.97 -26.57
N GLY A 38 -3.18 13.45 -27.72
CA GLY A 38 -2.40 13.46 -28.96
C GLY A 38 -1.64 12.17 -29.26
N GLY A 39 -1.88 11.07 -28.54
CA GLY A 39 -1.33 9.75 -28.84
C GLY A 39 0.18 9.61 -28.67
N ASN A 40 0.78 10.41 -27.82
CA ASN A 40 2.23 10.48 -27.62
C ASN A 40 2.70 9.82 -26.31
N ARG A 41 1.85 9.00 -25.67
CA ARG A 41 2.09 8.31 -24.40
C ARG A 41 2.32 9.24 -23.22
N THR A 42 1.77 10.44 -23.27
CA THR A 42 1.85 11.44 -22.21
C THR A 42 0.45 11.87 -21.79
N ILE A 43 -0.16 11.16 -20.86
CA ILE A 43 -1.53 11.43 -20.38
C ILE A 43 -1.55 12.67 -19.48
N PHE A 44 -0.59 12.79 -18.59
CA PHE A 44 -0.51 13.89 -17.63
C PHE A 44 0.82 14.63 -17.73
N LYS A 45 0.75 15.96 -17.78
CA LYS A 45 1.94 16.82 -17.68
C LYS A 45 2.25 17.03 -16.19
N ASN A 46 3.27 16.38 -15.69
CA ASN A 46 3.74 16.48 -14.31
C ASN A 46 5.27 16.55 -14.25
N ASP A 47 5.81 16.68 -13.05
CA ASP A 47 7.26 16.83 -12.87
C ASP A 47 8.02 15.53 -13.14
N PHE A 48 7.37 14.35 -12.99
CA PHE A 48 7.98 13.07 -13.37
C PHE A 48 8.31 13.03 -14.88
N ILE A 49 7.41 13.50 -15.74
CA ILE A 49 7.64 13.62 -17.19
C ILE A 49 8.81 14.58 -17.50
N LYS A 50 9.04 15.56 -16.63
CA LYS A 50 10.20 16.49 -16.75
C LYS A 50 11.49 15.91 -16.17
N GLY A 51 11.49 14.66 -15.71
CA GLY A 51 12.65 13.95 -15.18
C GLY A 51 12.80 13.99 -13.65
N GLN A 52 11.80 14.48 -12.92
CA GLN A 52 11.82 14.40 -11.44
C GLN A 52 11.58 12.96 -10.99
N SER A 53 12.49 12.46 -10.16
CA SER A 53 12.37 11.10 -9.61
C SER A 53 11.20 10.98 -8.62
N ILE A 54 10.51 9.84 -8.67
CA ILE A 54 9.54 9.44 -7.64
C ILE A 54 10.24 8.54 -6.64
N PRO A 55 10.28 8.89 -5.33
CA PRO A 55 10.89 8.03 -4.33
C PRO A 55 10.05 6.75 -4.16
N ILE A 56 10.73 5.62 -4.13
CA ILE A 56 10.13 4.29 -3.90
C ILE A 56 10.75 3.64 -2.67
N ASN A 57 10.08 2.65 -2.09
CA ASN A 57 10.63 1.86 -0.99
C ASN A 57 11.39 0.62 -1.48
N GLY A 58 12.45 0.25 -0.76
CA GLY A 58 13.06 -1.06 -0.85
C GLY A 58 12.16 -2.12 -0.20
N LEU A 59 11.84 -3.20 -0.92
CA LEU A 59 11.03 -4.29 -0.38
C LEU A 59 11.92 -5.33 0.29
N ILE A 60 11.55 -5.72 1.52
CA ILE A 60 12.10 -6.83 2.28
C ILE A 60 11.06 -7.95 2.27
N TRP A 61 11.35 -8.97 1.50
CA TRP A 61 10.47 -10.10 1.32
C TRP A 61 10.53 -11.07 2.49
N MET A 62 9.43 -11.78 2.77
CA MET A 62 9.37 -12.79 3.82
C MET A 62 10.43 -13.88 3.63
N GLY A 63 10.99 -14.35 4.76
CA GLY A 63 11.96 -15.42 4.79
C GLY A 63 12.45 -15.67 6.22
N GLY A 64 13.48 -16.49 6.39
CA GLY A 64 14.13 -16.63 7.69
C GLY A 64 14.78 -15.32 8.15
N LEU A 65 15.03 -15.20 9.45
CA LEU A 65 15.61 -14.01 10.08
C LEU A 65 16.86 -13.49 9.35
N ASP A 66 17.84 -14.38 9.11
CA ASP A 66 19.11 -13.98 8.47
C ASP A 66 18.89 -13.47 7.03
N PHE A 67 18.00 -14.11 6.29
CA PHE A 67 17.66 -13.70 4.93
C PHE A 67 17.00 -12.31 4.90
N MET A 68 16.10 -12.03 5.84
CA MET A 68 15.47 -10.71 5.93
C MET A 68 16.48 -9.63 6.33
N LEU A 69 17.35 -9.91 7.28
CA LEU A 69 18.43 -9.00 7.69
C LEU A 69 19.39 -8.70 6.53
N GLN A 70 19.77 -9.71 5.75
CA GLN A 70 20.61 -9.53 4.56
C GLN A 70 19.92 -8.63 3.52
N GLN A 71 18.63 -8.82 3.25
CA GLN A 71 17.87 -7.95 2.34
C GLN A 71 17.84 -6.50 2.85
N VAL A 72 17.65 -6.28 4.16
CA VAL A 72 17.71 -4.95 4.76
C VAL A 72 19.05 -4.28 4.47
N GLU A 73 20.16 -4.98 4.71
CA GLU A 73 21.50 -4.46 4.45
C GLU A 73 21.69 -4.05 3.00
N ILE A 74 21.33 -4.95 2.07
CA ILE A 74 21.43 -4.70 0.63
C ILE A 74 20.61 -3.47 0.23
N LYS A 75 19.34 -3.38 0.66
CA LYS A 75 18.48 -2.25 0.30
C LYS A 75 18.99 -0.91 0.83
N ILE A 76 19.51 -0.89 2.06
CA ILE A 76 20.09 0.33 2.61
C ILE A 76 21.40 0.71 1.92
N GLN A 77 22.24 -0.27 1.54
CA GLN A 77 23.44 -0.04 0.73
C GLN A 77 23.11 0.46 -0.67
N ASP A 78 22.03 -0.05 -1.29
CA ASP A 78 21.50 0.43 -2.58
C ASP A 78 20.97 1.88 -2.51
N GLY A 79 20.93 2.48 -1.32
CA GLY A 79 20.52 3.87 -1.12
C GLY A 79 19.06 4.08 -0.74
N PHE A 80 18.27 3.03 -0.56
CA PHE A 80 16.90 3.18 -0.08
C PHE A 80 16.86 3.79 1.33
N ARG A 81 15.95 4.75 1.53
CA ARG A 81 15.70 5.41 2.83
C ARG A 81 14.28 5.14 3.34
N CYS A 82 13.46 4.49 2.54
CA CYS A 82 12.19 3.90 2.94
C CYS A 82 12.26 2.41 2.64
N ILE A 83 11.97 1.56 3.61
CA ILE A 83 11.89 0.11 3.44
C ILE A 83 10.51 -0.39 3.85
N LYS A 84 9.99 -1.35 3.11
CA LYS A 84 8.72 -2.03 3.39
C LYS A 84 9.01 -3.49 3.75
N LEU A 85 8.71 -3.89 4.99
CA LEU A 85 8.89 -5.26 5.47
C LEU A 85 7.56 -6.00 5.43
N LYS A 86 7.59 -7.21 4.87
CA LYS A 86 6.51 -8.18 5.05
C LYS A 86 6.59 -8.73 6.49
N VAL A 87 5.46 -8.75 7.21
CA VAL A 87 5.33 -9.26 8.58
C VAL A 87 4.18 -10.25 8.70
N GLY A 88 4.14 -11.00 9.82
CA GLY A 88 3.14 -12.05 10.03
C GLY A 88 3.56 -13.43 9.50
N GLY A 89 4.79 -13.57 9.02
CA GLY A 89 5.35 -14.84 8.52
C GLY A 89 6.36 -15.49 9.46
N LEU A 90 6.94 -14.74 10.40
CA LEU A 90 7.82 -15.24 11.46
C LEU A 90 7.10 -15.23 12.82
N ASP A 91 7.76 -15.81 13.83
CA ASP A 91 7.40 -15.55 15.21
C ASP A 91 7.49 -14.04 15.47
N PHE A 92 6.49 -13.49 16.12
CA PHE A 92 6.35 -12.03 16.31
C PHE A 92 7.59 -11.39 16.99
N GLU A 93 8.22 -12.10 17.90
CA GLU A 93 9.46 -11.65 18.58
C GLU A 93 10.61 -11.46 17.57
N LYS A 94 10.77 -12.39 16.62
CA LYS A 94 11.79 -12.28 15.57
C LYS A 94 11.52 -11.10 14.62
N GLU A 95 10.26 -10.80 14.35
CA GLU A 95 9.90 -9.60 13.58
C GLU A 95 10.27 -8.32 14.33
N CYS A 96 10.04 -8.29 15.64
CA CYS A 96 10.49 -7.19 16.50
C CYS A 96 12.02 -7.07 16.54
N ASP A 97 12.76 -8.19 16.56
CA ASP A 97 14.23 -8.20 16.53
C ASP A 97 14.78 -7.56 15.25
N ILE A 98 14.18 -7.84 14.09
CA ILE A 98 14.54 -7.20 12.81
C ILE A 98 14.37 -5.69 12.91
N LEU A 99 13.23 -5.22 13.43
CA LEU A 99 12.95 -3.79 13.57
C LEU A 99 13.93 -3.11 14.54
N GLN A 100 14.22 -3.77 15.66
CA GLN A 100 15.20 -3.29 16.62
C GLN A 100 16.61 -3.20 16.01
N TYR A 101 17.03 -4.22 15.25
CA TYR A 101 18.30 -4.21 14.52
C TYR A 101 18.37 -3.01 13.57
N ILE A 102 17.33 -2.77 12.76
CA ILE A 102 17.31 -1.64 11.84
C ILE A 102 17.46 -0.32 12.61
N ARG A 103 16.69 -0.12 13.67
CA ARG A 103 16.73 1.12 14.45
C ARG A 103 18.07 1.34 15.14
N ARG A 104 18.71 0.28 15.64
CA ARG A 104 20.04 0.37 16.28
C ARG A 104 21.16 0.58 15.26
N LYS A 105 21.21 -0.23 14.20
CA LYS A 105 22.30 -0.20 13.22
C LYS A 105 22.29 1.07 12.37
N TYR A 106 21.11 1.51 11.98
CA TYR A 106 20.93 2.60 11.00
C TYR A 106 20.34 3.88 11.62
N PHE A 107 20.51 4.09 12.89
CA PHE A 107 19.91 5.22 13.63
C PHE A 107 20.24 6.60 13.04
N ARG A 108 21.40 6.76 12.36
CA ARG A 108 21.82 8.00 11.70
C ARG A 108 21.18 8.24 10.33
N LEU A 109 20.57 7.22 9.74
CA LEU A 109 20.08 7.31 8.36
C LEU A 109 18.60 7.70 8.25
N ASN A 110 17.92 7.86 9.38
CA ASN A 110 16.49 8.21 9.42
C ASN A 110 15.62 7.34 8.47
N ILE A 111 15.76 6.02 8.57
CA ILE A 111 15.06 5.07 7.71
C ILE A 111 13.56 5.09 8.04
N VAL A 112 12.73 5.37 7.03
CA VAL A 112 11.28 5.20 7.11
C VAL A 112 10.95 3.71 7.00
N ILE A 113 10.20 3.16 7.96
CA ILE A 113 9.77 1.76 7.96
C ILE A 113 8.27 1.70 7.70
N ARG A 114 7.89 0.94 6.69
CA ARG A 114 6.51 0.51 6.40
C ARG A 114 6.41 -0.98 6.61
N LEU A 115 5.29 -1.43 7.16
CA LEU A 115 5.00 -2.85 7.34
C LEU A 115 3.87 -3.28 6.41
N ASP A 116 3.85 -4.56 6.04
CA ASP A 116 2.79 -5.16 5.27
C ASP A 116 2.50 -6.55 5.83
N ALA A 117 1.34 -6.69 6.44
CA ALA A 117 0.93 -7.92 7.12
C ALA A 117 0.08 -8.84 6.24
N ASN A 118 -0.42 -8.37 5.08
CA ASN A 118 -1.29 -9.14 4.18
C ASN A 118 -2.43 -9.88 4.92
N GLY A 119 -3.01 -9.25 5.94
CA GLY A 119 -4.10 -9.82 6.74
C GLY A 119 -3.69 -10.91 7.72
N ALA A 120 -2.41 -11.03 8.07
CA ALA A 120 -1.91 -12.14 8.89
C ALA A 120 -2.26 -12.05 10.37
N PHE A 121 -2.50 -10.86 10.92
CA PHE A 121 -2.82 -10.72 12.34
C PHE A 121 -4.28 -11.07 12.63
N LYS A 122 -4.51 -11.57 13.83
CA LYS A 122 -5.86 -11.92 14.28
C LYS A 122 -6.49 -10.75 15.03
N PRO A 123 -7.82 -10.56 14.97
CA PRO A 123 -8.51 -9.52 15.72
C PRO A 123 -8.20 -9.51 17.23
N ASP A 124 -8.00 -10.69 17.82
CA ASP A 124 -7.77 -10.85 19.25
C ASP A 124 -6.40 -10.35 19.71
N ASP A 125 -5.38 -10.33 18.83
CA ASP A 125 -4.00 -9.98 19.19
C ASP A 125 -3.45 -8.76 18.43
N VAL A 126 -4.17 -8.27 17.43
CA VAL A 126 -3.68 -7.19 16.53
C VAL A 126 -3.34 -5.91 17.29
N LEU A 127 -4.17 -5.48 18.23
CA LEU A 127 -3.92 -4.25 19.00
C LEU A 127 -2.66 -4.39 19.88
N TYR A 128 -2.46 -5.55 20.49
CA TYR A 128 -1.23 -5.83 21.23
C TYR A 128 -0.01 -5.75 20.30
N LYS A 129 -0.05 -6.43 19.14
CA LYS A 129 1.05 -6.42 18.17
C LYS A 129 1.34 -5.02 17.65
N LEU A 130 0.32 -4.26 17.29
CA LEU A 130 0.49 -2.89 16.81
C LEU A 130 1.09 -1.97 17.89
N LYS A 131 0.73 -2.18 19.17
CA LYS A 131 1.34 -1.47 20.29
C LYS A 131 2.83 -1.80 20.45
N GLU A 132 3.21 -3.07 20.34
CA GLU A 132 4.62 -3.46 20.38
C GLU A 132 5.40 -2.92 19.18
N LEU A 133 4.85 -3.06 17.97
CA LEU A 133 5.45 -2.55 16.74
C LEU A 133 5.60 -1.02 16.74
N SER A 134 4.69 -0.29 17.37
CA SER A 134 4.76 1.18 17.44
C SER A 134 6.00 1.71 18.18
N LYS A 135 6.64 0.89 19.00
CA LYS A 135 7.90 1.24 19.70
C LYS A 135 9.07 1.44 18.72
N PHE A 136 8.94 0.98 17.48
CA PHE A 136 9.98 1.04 16.46
C PHE A 136 9.76 2.17 15.44
N ASP A 137 8.97 3.20 15.76
CA ASP A 137 8.72 4.36 14.89
C ASP A 137 8.30 3.93 13.47
N ILE A 138 7.20 3.15 13.40
CA ILE A 138 6.64 2.64 12.15
C ILE A 138 5.76 3.69 11.50
N HIS A 139 6.03 3.99 10.21
CA HIS A 139 5.24 4.95 9.45
C HIS A 139 3.80 4.48 9.23
N SER A 140 3.63 3.26 8.80
CA SER A 140 2.31 2.67 8.49
C SER A 140 2.39 1.15 8.43
N ILE A 141 1.23 0.51 8.61
CA ILE A 141 1.05 -0.92 8.40
C ILE A 141 -0.06 -1.17 7.38
N GLU A 142 0.25 -1.94 6.35
CA GLU A 142 -0.66 -2.33 5.28
C GLU A 142 -1.41 -3.60 5.65
N GLN A 143 -2.74 -3.58 5.52
CA GLN A 143 -3.67 -4.68 5.75
C GLN A 143 -3.32 -5.56 6.96
N PRO A 144 -3.42 -5.06 8.20
CA PRO A 144 -2.99 -5.81 9.37
C PRO A 144 -3.83 -7.06 9.65
N ILE A 145 -5.13 -7.01 9.36
CA ILE A 145 -6.08 -8.12 9.55
C ILE A 145 -6.76 -8.50 8.23
N LYS A 146 -7.36 -9.69 8.20
CA LYS A 146 -8.11 -10.18 7.03
C LYS A 146 -9.18 -9.19 6.59
N THR A 147 -9.43 -9.18 5.28
CA THR A 147 -10.47 -8.37 4.64
C THR A 147 -11.87 -8.68 5.16
N LYS A 148 -12.77 -7.70 5.02
CA LYS A 148 -14.18 -7.79 5.43
C LYS A 148 -14.38 -8.04 6.93
N SER A 149 -13.42 -7.63 7.75
CA SER A 149 -13.53 -7.66 9.20
C SER A 149 -14.33 -6.48 9.70
N ASP A 150 -15.37 -6.73 10.51
CA ASP A 150 -16.14 -5.66 11.15
C ASP A 150 -15.31 -4.85 12.17
N PHE A 151 -14.19 -5.39 12.61
CA PHE A 151 -13.24 -4.74 13.51
C PHE A 151 -12.34 -3.72 12.78
N LEU A 152 -12.23 -3.79 11.46
CA LEU A 152 -11.29 -2.94 10.70
C LEU A 152 -11.54 -1.43 10.85
N PRO A 153 -12.78 -0.91 10.85
CA PRO A 153 -13.04 0.52 11.09
C PRO A 153 -12.59 0.99 12.49
N GLU A 154 -12.81 0.17 13.51
CA GLU A 154 -12.35 0.46 14.86
C GLU A 154 -10.82 0.41 14.94
N LEU A 155 -10.20 -0.58 14.33
CA LEU A 155 -8.76 -0.71 14.25
C LEU A 155 -8.11 0.51 13.60
N CYS A 156 -8.65 1.03 12.50
CA CYS A 156 -8.15 2.24 11.84
C CYS A 156 -8.18 3.46 12.75
N ARG A 157 -9.17 3.54 13.67
CA ARG A 157 -9.30 4.67 14.62
C ARG A 157 -8.42 4.53 15.85
N THR A 158 -8.21 3.31 16.34
CA THR A 158 -7.56 3.04 17.64
C THR A 158 -6.11 2.60 17.54
N SER A 159 -5.66 2.20 16.36
CA SER A 159 -4.31 1.74 16.12
C SER A 159 -3.25 2.82 16.42
N PRO A 160 -2.19 2.50 17.17
CA PRO A 160 -1.06 3.42 17.36
C PRO A 160 -0.20 3.59 16.11
N ILE A 161 -0.38 2.74 15.10
CA ILE A 161 0.29 2.82 13.79
C ILE A 161 -0.79 3.09 12.74
N LYS A 162 -0.54 4.02 11.84
CA LYS A 162 -1.47 4.33 10.75
C LYS A 162 -1.69 3.12 9.85
N VAL A 163 -2.94 2.71 9.69
CA VAL A 163 -3.34 1.58 8.84
C VAL A 163 -3.48 2.02 7.39
N ALA A 164 -2.98 1.21 6.46
CA ALA A 164 -3.19 1.35 5.02
C ALA A 164 -4.05 0.18 4.51
N LEU A 165 -5.07 0.49 3.71
CA LEU A 165 -5.87 -0.55 3.05
C LEU A 165 -5.19 -0.97 1.75
N ASP A 166 -5.14 -2.27 1.49
CA ASP A 166 -4.73 -2.88 0.23
C ASP A 166 -5.77 -3.92 -0.23
N GLU A 167 -5.71 -5.12 0.30
CA GLU A 167 -6.58 -6.21 -0.10
C GLU A 167 -8.07 -5.91 0.12
N GLU A 168 -8.42 -5.01 1.01
CA GLU A 168 -9.79 -4.56 1.23
C GLU A 168 -10.41 -3.90 -0.01
N LEU A 169 -9.57 -3.31 -0.87
CA LEU A 169 -9.99 -2.62 -2.09
C LEU A 169 -10.03 -3.54 -3.32
N ILE A 170 -9.47 -4.76 -3.22
CA ILE A 170 -9.43 -5.70 -4.34
C ILE A 170 -10.82 -6.25 -4.66
N GLY A 171 -11.17 -6.25 -5.94
CA GLY A 171 -12.45 -6.77 -6.44
C GLY A 171 -13.62 -5.80 -6.30
N ILE A 172 -13.39 -4.56 -5.87
CA ILE A 172 -14.42 -3.51 -5.86
C ILE A 172 -14.24 -2.66 -7.11
N SER A 173 -15.05 -2.93 -8.13
CA SER A 173 -14.99 -2.25 -9.43
C SER A 173 -15.78 -0.93 -9.43
N LYS A 174 -16.94 -0.90 -8.77
CA LYS A 174 -17.83 0.28 -8.76
C LYS A 174 -17.28 1.39 -7.87
N LYS A 175 -17.23 2.61 -8.42
CA LYS A 175 -16.82 3.80 -7.69
C LYS A 175 -17.62 4.02 -6.41
N SER A 176 -18.97 3.89 -6.49
CA SER A 176 -19.86 4.05 -5.33
C SER A 176 -19.55 3.07 -4.20
N GLN A 177 -19.24 1.82 -4.52
CA GLN A 177 -18.87 0.81 -3.52
C GLN A 177 -17.52 1.12 -2.85
N ARG A 178 -16.56 1.66 -3.62
CA ARG A 178 -15.27 2.12 -3.06
C ARG A 178 -15.46 3.31 -2.13
N GLU A 179 -16.29 4.27 -2.53
CA GLU A 179 -16.62 5.43 -1.70
C GLU A 179 -17.31 5.00 -0.41
N GLU A 180 -18.32 4.15 -0.48
CA GLU A 180 -19.01 3.60 0.70
C GLU A 180 -18.06 2.86 1.65
N LEU A 181 -17.15 2.03 1.11
CA LEU A 181 -16.14 1.34 1.89
C LEU A 181 -15.20 2.32 2.61
N LEU A 182 -14.68 3.30 1.87
CA LEU A 182 -13.75 4.29 2.43
C LEU A 182 -14.42 5.19 3.46
N ASP A 183 -15.67 5.61 3.24
CA ASP A 183 -16.46 6.39 4.19
C ASP A 183 -16.77 5.62 5.48
N ARG A 184 -16.98 4.31 5.37
CA ARG A 184 -17.20 3.42 6.52
C ARG A 184 -15.92 3.20 7.35
N ILE A 185 -14.78 3.01 6.69
CA ILE A 185 -13.52 2.64 7.37
C ILE A 185 -12.71 3.88 7.79
N ILE A 186 -12.72 4.93 6.99
CA ILE A 186 -11.92 6.16 7.15
C ILE A 186 -10.43 5.81 7.38
N PRO A 187 -9.79 5.09 6.46
CA PRO A 187 -8.40 4.67 6.65
C PRO A 187 -7.46 5.86 6.53
N PRO A 188 -6.39 5.94 7.35
CA PRO A 188 -5.34 6.94 7.19
C PRO A 188 -4.63 6.90 5.83
N PHE A 189 -4.52 5.71 5.25
CA PHE A 189 -3.89 5.48 3.95
C PHE A 189 -4.63 4.42 3.14
N SER A 190 -4.48 4.48 1.81
CA SER A 190 -4.91 3.45 0.87
C SER A 190 -3.79 3.16 -0.12
N ILE A 191 -3.62 1.90 -0.49
CA ILE A 191 -2.68 1.47 -1.52
C ILE A 191 -3.42 1.47 -2.86
N LEU A 192 -2.91 2.23 -3.81
CA LEU A 192 -3.44 2.27 -5.17
C LEU A 192 -2.63 1.31 -6.05
N LYS A 193 -3.35 0.47 -6.78
CA LYS A 193 -2.77 -0.50 -7.74
C LYS A 193 -3.42 -0.32 -9.09
#